data_12943894e5b0fa6c7aba75f0640eb528
#
_entry.id   12943894e5b0fa6c7aba75f0640eb528
#
_cell.length_a   1.000
_cell.length_b   1.000
_cell.length_c   1.000
_cell.angle_alpha   90.00
_cell.angle_beta   90.00
_cell.angle_gamma   90.00
#
_symmetry.space_group_name_H-M   'P 1'
#
loop_
_entity.id
_entity.type
_entity.pdbx_description
1 polymer ?
#
loop_
_entity_poly.entity_id
_entity_poly.type
_entity_poly.pdbx_seq_one_letter_code
_entity_poly.pdbx_strand_id
1 'polypeptide(L)'
;ILPAMLRRLYDWTLAKAAHPHAEWWLAAFSFVEASFFPIPPHPLLGLMCLAEPKKALRFAAIATLASVAGGMLGYAIGWGLYDTVGTQVLAALGLTQSFPQAVCYLNEYGFWLFVAKGATPIPFKLLTITAGFMGMQLGLFLLGSLVSRAISFMVVGLLFQFFGAPIKRFIDKYLALVTAGFVALVIGGFLAIAFLGGGEEKPGDKCAGVTSLPARPI
;
A
#
# COMPACT_ATOMS: atom_id res chain seq x y z
N ILE A 1 5.59 26.00 -20.72
CA ILE A 1 5.53 24.68 -21.42
C ILE A 1 5.11 23.56 -20.44
N LEU A 2 5.69 23.47 -19.25
CA LEU A 2 5.38 22.43 -18.25
C LEU A 2 3.90 22.41 -17.80
N PRO A 3 3.26 23.55 -17.45
CA PRO A 3 1.85 23.56 -17.06
C PRO A 3 0.90 23.16 -18.19
N ALA A 4 1.20 23.45 -19.46
CA ALA A 4 0.38 23.06 -20.59
C ALA A 4 0.47 21.54 -20.87
N MET A 5 1.66 20.95 -20.68
CA MET A 5 1.88 19.51 -20.82
C MET A 5 1.18 18.73 -19.70
N LEU A 6 1.29 19.19 -18.45
CA LEU A 6 0.59 18.62 -17.31
C LEU A 6 -0.93 18.66 -17.49
N ARG A 7 -1.46 19.77 -18.00
CA ARG A 7 -2.89 19.92 -18.27
C ARG A 7 -3.37 18.97 -19.35
N ARG A 8 -2.64 18.83 -20.45
CA ARG A 8 -2.95 17.87 -21.52
C ARG A 8 -2.94 16.42 -21.00
N LEU A 9 -1.96 16.06 -20.18
CA LEU A 9 -1.88 14.73 -19.57
C LEU A 9 -3.06 14.49 -18.63
N TYR A 10 -3.41 15.46 -17.80
CA TYR A 10 -4.56 15.42 -16.90
C TYR A 10 -5.88 15.24 -17.66
N ASP A 11 -6.15 16.06 -18.68
CA ASP A 11 -7.37 15.99 -19.49
C ASP A 11 -7.46 14.66 -20.24
N TRP A 12 -6.35 14.16 -20.81
CA TRP A 12 -6.28 12.86 -21.44
C TRP A 12 -6.57 11.72 -20.45
N THR A 13 -6.02 11.78 -19.25
CA THR A 13 -6.25 10.77 -18.21
C THR A 13 -7.69 10.79 -17.73
N LEU A 14 -8.31 11.97 -17.55
CA LEU A 14 -9.73 12.10 -17.23
C LEU A 14 -10.63 11.49 -18.31
N ALA A 15 -10.34 11.74 -19.58
CA ALA A 15 -11.10 11.13 -20.70
C ALA A 15 -10.97 9.60 -20.70
N LYS A 16 -9.80 9.05 -20.36
CA LYS A 16 -9.58 7.60 -20.22
C LYS A 16 -10.23 7.03 -18.97
N ALA A 17 -10.24 7.79 -17.87
CA ALA A 17 -10.87 7.38 -16.60
C ALA A 17 -12.39 7.23 -16.70
N ALA A 18 -13.05 7.93 -17.61
CA ALA A 18 -14.48 7.79 -17.93
C ALA A 18 -14.79 6.63 -18.91
N HIS A 19 -13.78 5.91 -19.39
CA HIS A 19 -13.98 4.81 -20.35
C HIS A 19 -14.55 3.57 -19.63
N PRO A 20 -15.43 2.77 -20.28
CA PRO A 20 -16.02 1.55 -19.67
C PRO A 20 -15.00 0.55 -19.15
N HIS A 21 -13.82 0.49 -19.76
CA HIS A 21 -12.73 -0.41 -19.34
C HIS A 21 -11.83 0.18 -18.25
N ALA A 22 -12.06 1.40 -17.75
CA ALA A 22 -11.23 2.03 -16.74
C ALA A 22 -11.24 1.24 -15.41
N GLU A 23 -12.35 0.60 -15.06
CA GLU A 23 -12.47 -0.27 -13.88
C GLU A 23 -11.50 -1.45 -13.95
N TRP A 24 -11.31 -2.06 -15.14
CA TRP A 24 -10.34 -3.14 -15.34
C TRP A 24 -8.90 -2.68 -15.19
N TRP A 25 -8.58 -1.48 -15.70
CA TRP A 25 -7.27 -0.88 -15.51
C TRP A 25 -7.01 -0.55 -14.04
N LEU A 26 -8.01 -0.01 -13.34
CA LEU A 26 -7.91 0.24 -11.90
C LEU A 26 -7.66 -1.06 -11.12
N ALA A 27 -8.40 -2.10 -11.43
CA ALA A 27 -8.22 -3.42 -10.83
C ALA A 27 -6.82 -3.98 -11.12
N ALA A 28 -6.37 -3.95 -12.38
CA ALA A 28 -5.05 -4.42 -12.78
C ALA A 28 -3.92 -3.66 -12.08
N PHE A 29 -3.97 -2.33 -12.06
CA PHE A 29 -2.95 -1.52 -11.37
C PHE A 29 -2.96 -1.75 -9.86
N SER A 30 -4.14 -1.87 -9.23
CA SER A 30 -4.24 -2.15 -7.80
C SER A 30 -3.71 -3.53 -7.44
N PHE A 31 -3.96 -4.53 -8.28
CA PHE A 31 -3.42 -5.89 -8.13
C PHE A 31 -1.89 -5.90 -8.27
N VAL A 32 -1.37 -5.34 -9.36
CA VAL A 32 0.05 -5.36 -9.70
C VAL A 32 0.88 -4.56 -8.68
N GLU A 33 0.36 -3.39 -8.22
CA GLU A 33 1.01 -2.58 -7.16
C GLU A 33 1.17 -3.36 -5.86
N ALA A 34 0.12 -4.07 -5.46
CA ALA A 34 0.14 -4.84 -4.23
C ALA A 34 1.00 -6.11 -4.31
N SER A 35 1.29 -6.60 -5.54
CA SER A 35 2.10 -7.80 -5.77
C SER A 35 3.59 -7.50 -5.81
N PHE A 36 4.05 -6.79 -6.84
CA PHE A 36 5.49 -6.60 -7.11
C PHE A 36 5.87 -5.29 -7.80
N PHE A 37 4.94 -4.57 -8.43
CA PHE A 37 5.27 -3.40 -9.24
C PHE A 37 4.91 -2.06 -8.57
N PRO A 38 5.75 -1.00 -8.63
CA PRO A 38 5.54 0.24 -7.90
C PRO A 38 4.70 1.28 -8.67
N ILE A 39 3.51 0.92 -9.16
CA ILE A 39 2.58 1.89 -9.76
C ILE A 39 1.46 2.20 -8.77
N PRO A 40 1.41 3.39 -8.13
CA PRO A 40 0.37 3.71 -7.17
C PRO A 40 -1.00 3.84 -7.87
N PRO A 41 -2.05 3.10 -7.46
CA PRO A 41 -3.39 3.19 -8.05
C PRO A 41 -4.16 4.43 -7.59
N HIS A 42 -3.74 5.10 -6.52
CA HIS A 42 -4.44 6.25 -5.95
C HIS A 42 -4.66 7.42 -6.92
N PRO A 43 -3.69 7.83 -7.77
CA PRO A 43 -3.94 8.87 -8.76
C PRO A 43 -5.02 8.47 -9.77
N LEU A 44 -4.99 7.22 -10.26
CA LEU A 44 -6.01 6.72 -11.18
C LEU A 44 -7.38 6.66 -10.52
N LEU A 45 -7.46 6.13 -9.28
CA LEU A 45 -8.69 6.12 -8.48
C LEU A 45 -9.25 7.54 -8.31
N GLY A 46 -8.40 8.49 -7.92
CA GLY A 46 -8.81 9.89 -7.73
C GLY A 46 -9.38 10.50 -9.02
N LEU A 47 -8.74 10.29 -10.17
CA LEU A 47 -9.20 10.78 -11.45
C LEU A 47 -10.52 10.13 -11.90
N MET A 48 -10.69 8.82 -11.67
CA MET A 48 -11.95 8.12 -11.93
C MET A 48 -13.08 8.64 -11.04
N CYS A 49 -12.81 8.86 -9.75
CA CYS A 49 -13.77 9.45 -8.82
C CYS A 49 -14.13 10.91 -9.19
N LEU A 50 -13.18 11.68 -9.74
CA LEU A 50 -13.46 13.01 -10.28
C LEU A 50 -14.33 12.99 -11.54
N ALA A 51 -14.09 12.01 -12.41
CA ALA A 51 -14.88 11.84 -13.64
C ALA A 51 -16.33 11.41 -13.32
N GLU A 52 -16.49 10.44 -12.39
CA GLU A 52 -17.79 9.89 -12.00
C GLU A 52 -17.94 9.79 -10.46
N PRO A 53 -18.21 10.89 -9.76
CA PRO A 53 -18.28 10.89 -8.29
C PRO A 53 -19.33 9.93 -7.70
N LYS A 54 -20.44 9.69 -8.42
CA LYS A 54 -21.50 8.75 -7.99
C LYS A 54 -21.04 7.30 -7.94
N LYS A 55 -19.98 6.95 -8.68
CA LYS A 55 -19.37 5.61 -8.70
C LYS A 55 -18.13 5.49 -7.82
N ALA A 56 -17.76 6.52 -7.08
CA ALA A 56 -16.51 6.59 -6.33
C ALA A 56 -16.34 5.42 -5.34
N LEU A 57 -17.39 5.05 -4.60
CA LEU A 57 -17.34 3.90 -3.69
C LEU A 57 -17.18 2.56 -4.43
N ARG A 58 -17.78 2.42 -5.60
CA ARG A 58 -17.61 1.23 -6.45
C ARG A 58 -16.14 1.11 -6.91
N PHE A 59 -15.55 2.20 -7.34
CA PHE A 59 -14.14 2.23 -7.74
C PHE A 59 -13.22 1.91 -6.56
N ALA A 60 -13.51 2.48 -5.38
CA ALA A 60 -12.76 2.18 -4.16
C ALA A 60 -12.86 0.70 -3.75
N ALA A 61 -14.05 0.08 -3.89
CA ALA A 61 -14.26 -1.33 -3.61
C ALA A 61 -13.48 -2.23 -4.60
N ILE A 62 -13.51 -1.92 -5.90
CA ILE A 62 -12.73 -2.63 -6.93
C ILE A 62 -11.23 -2.55 -6.62
N ALA A 63 -10.71 -1.36 -6.33
CA ALA A 63 -9.32 -1.16 -5.97
C ALA A 63 -8.93 -1.93 -4.71
N THR A 64 -9.79 -1.95 -3.69
CA THR A 64 -9.58 -2.70 -2.44
C THR A 64 -9.47 -4.19 -2.71
N LEU A 65 -10.46 -4.79 -3.38
CA LEU A 65 -10.49 -6.23 -3.64
C LEU A 65 -9.33 -6.68 -4.54
N ALA A 66 -9.07 -5.93 -5.59
CA ALA A 66 -7.94 -6.21 -6.49
C ALA A 66 -6.59 -6.08 -5.78
N SER A 67 -6.43 -5.07 -4.89
CA SER A 67 -5.21 -4.89 -4.09
C SER A 67 -5.01 -6.01 -3.07
N VAL A 68 -6.08 -6.50 -2.43
CA VAL A 68 -5.99 -7.66 -1.53
C VAL A 68 -5.60 -8.93 -2.29
N ALA A 69 -6.20 -9.16 -3.46
CA ALA A 69 -5.84 -10.29 -4.33
C ALA A 69 -4.37 -10.20 -4.79
N GLY A 70 -3.90 -9.01 -5.17
CA GLY A 70 -2.49 -8.76 -5.48
C GLY A 70 -1.58 -8.96 -4.27
N GLY A 71 -2.05 -8.57 -3.08
CA GLY A 71 -1.34 -8.81 -1.82
C GLY A 71 -1.16 -10.29 -1.49
N MET A 72 -2.15 -11.13 -1.83
CA MET A 72 -2.02 -12.60 -1.72
C MET A 72 -0.90 -13.13 -2.62
N LEU A 73 -0.78 -12.62 -3.84
CA LEU A 73 0.35 -12.99 -4.72
C LEU A 73 1.68 -12.50 -4.13
N GLY A 74 1.75 -11.28 -3.60
CA GLY A 74 2.94 -10.77 -2.90
C GLY A 74 3.32 -11.62 -1.70
N TYR A 75 2.33 -12.05 -0.92
CA TYR A 75 2.51 -12.98 0.20
C TYR A 75 3.06 -14.34 -0.28
N ALA A 76 2.49 -14.92 -1.34
CA ALA A 76 2.95 -16.20 -1.92
C ALA A 76 4.38 -16.09 -2.46
N ILE A 77 4.74 -14.97 -3.08
CA ILE A 77 6.13 -14.69 -3.51
C ILE A 77 7.07 -14.67 -2.29
N GLY A 78 6.71 -13.94 -1.24
CA GLY A 78 7.50 -13.88 0.00
C GLY A 78 7.68 -15.25 0.66
N TRP A 79 6.60 -16.04 0.72
CA TRP A 79 6.62 -17.40 1.24
C TRP A 79 7.59 -18.29 0.46
N GLY A 80 7.49 -18.32 -0.89
CA GLY A 80 8.36 -19.12 -1.74
C GLY A 80 9.82 -18.63 -1.72
N LEU A 81 10.06 -17.34 -1.60
CA LEU A 81 11.41 -16.78 -1.45
C LEU A 81 12.11 -17.27 -0.18
N TYR A 82 11.38 -17.37 0.93
CA TYR A 82 11.96 -17.91 2.17
C TYR A 82 12.42 -19.36 2.01
N ASP A 83 11.59 -20.21 1.39
CA ASP A 83 11.89 -21.63 1.23
C ASP A 83 13.04 -21.90 0.24
N THR A 84 13.28 -20.98 -0.71
CA THR A 84 14.32 -21.13 -1.74
C THR A 84 15.65 -20.52 -1.33
N VAL A 85 15.64 -19.26 -0.88
CA VAL A 85 16.85 -18.46 -0.60
C VAL A 85 16.83 -17.76 0.77
N GLY A 86 15.81 -17.99 1.59
CA GLY A 86 15.58 -17.22 2.81
C GLY A 86 16.75 -17.25 3.80
N THR A 87 17.29 -18.42 4.09
CA THR A 87 18.43 -18.58 5.00
C THR A 87 19.68 -17.87 4.48
N GLN A 88 19.92 -17.90 3.16
CA GLN A 88 21.06 -17.24 2.52
C GLN A 88 20.91 -15.72 2.55
N VAL A 89 19.68 -15.21 2.28
CA VAL A 89 19.38 -13.78 2.34
C VAL A 89 19.54 -13.26 3.78
N LEU A 90 19.00 -13.97 4.77
CA LEU A 90 19.12 -13.59 6.17
C LEU A 90 20.58 -13.57 6.63
N ALA A 91 21.38 -14.57 6.22
CA ALA A 91 22.79 -14.63 6.53
C ALA A 91 23.58 -13.49 5.85
N ALA A 92 23.33 -13.23 4.57
CA ALA A 92 23.98 -12.15 3.82
C ALA A 92 23.68 -10.76 4.38
N LEU A 93 22.46 -10.55 4.92
CA LEU A 93 22.04 -9.30 5.56
C LEU A 93 22.39 -9.19 7.04
N GLY A 94 22.99 -10.25 7.65
CA GLY A 94 23.28 -10.30 9.08
C GLY A 94 22.02 -10.32 9.99
N LEU A 95 20.87 -10.72 9.47
CA LEU A 95 19.58 -10.66 10.15
C LEU A 95 19.17 -12.00 10.80
N THR A 96 20.01 -13.03 10.74
CA THR A 96 19.67 -14.38 11.21
C THR A 96 19.25 -14.40 12.69
N GLN A 97 19.87 -13.58 13.54
CA GLN A 97 19.57 -13.52 14.99
C GLN A 97 18.32 -12.68 15.30
N SER A 98 18.08 -11.60 14.55
CA SER A 98 16.94 -10.70 14.78
C SER A 98 15.67 -11.14 14.05
N PHE A 99 15.77 -12.09 13.13
CA PHE A 99 14.64 -12.57 12.34
C PHE A 99 13.54 -13.24 13.20
N PRO A 100 13.84 -14.14 14.18
CA PRO A 100 12.81 -14.74 15.04
C PRO A 100 12.04 -13.68 15.83
N GLN A 101 12.70 -12.64 16.31
CA GLN A 101 12.07 -11.53 17.01
C GLN A 101 11.13 -10.75 16.07
N ALA A 102 11.57 -10.46 14.85
CA ALA A 102 10.74 -9.79 13.84
C ALA A 102 9.50 -10.61 13.45
N VAL A 103 9.62 -11.94 13.35
CA VAL A 103 8.50 -12.85 13.13
C VAL A 103 7.52 -12.83 14.30
N CYS A 104 8.01 -12.80 15.55
CA CYS A 104 7.18 -12.66 16.74
C CYS A 104 6.38 -11.35 16.69
N TYR A 105 7.01 -10.21 16.44
CA TYR A 105 6.31 -8.93 16.31
C TYR A 105 5.26 -8.93 15.22
N LEU A 106 5.57 -9.53 14.07
CA LEU A 106 4.62 -9.59 12.97
C LEU A 106 3.40 -10.47 13.31
N ASN A 107 3.57 -11.55 14.04
CA ASN A 107 2.47 -12.42 14.46
C ASN A 107 1.64 -11.80 15.61
N GLU A 108 2.26 -11.11 16.55
CA GLU A 108 1.55 -10.47 17.68
C GLU A 108 0.85 -9.16 17.25
N TYR A 109 1.54 -8.33 16.47
CA TYR A 109 1.06 -6.98 16.11
C TYR A 109 0.77 -6.79 14.62
N GLY A 110 0.93 -7.82 13.79
CA GLY A 110 0.87 -7.69 12.33
C GLY A 110 -0.43 -7.12 11.83
N PHE A 111 -1.57 -7.48 12.42
CA PHE A 111 -2.85 -6.86 12.08
C PHE A 111 -2.79 -5.33 12.24
N TRP A 112 -2.32 -4.84 13.37
CA TRP A 112 -2.19 -3.41 13.66
C TRP A 112 -1.16 -2.72 12.77
N LEU A 113 -0.08 -3.42 12.42
CA LEU A 113 0.91 -2.94 11.46
C LEU A 113 0.28 -2.72 10.08
N PHE A 114 -0.57 -3.64 9.62
CA PHE A 114 -1.32 -3.48 8.37
C PHE A 114 -2.32 -2.33 8.44
N VAL A 115 -3.05 -2.19 9.54
CA VAL A 115 -4.01 -1.09 9.75
C VAL A 115 -3.29 0.26 9.78
N ALA A 116 -2.23 0.39 10.57
CA ALA A 116 -1.42 1.60 10.66
C ALA A 116 -0.79 1.97 9.30
N LYS A 117 -0.42 0.96 8.50
CA LYS A 117 0.05 1.13 7.12
C LYS A 117 -0.98 1.87 6.25
N GLY A 118 -2.27 1.66 6.45
CA GLY A 118 -3.31 2.36 5.70
C GLY A 118 -3.19 3.89 5.76
N ALA A 119 -2.56 4.41 6.81
CA ALA A 119 -2.31 5.83 7.03
C ALA A 119 -0.89 6.30 6.68
N THR A 120 0.02 5.38 6.28
CA THR A 120 1.44 5.70 6.03
C THR A 120 1.81 5.54 4.55
N PRO A 121 2.83 6.26 4.04
CA PRO A 121 3.27 6.17 2.65
C PRO A 121 4.16 4.93 2.36
N ILE A 122 4.29 3.98 3.28
CA ILE A 122 5.08 2.76 3.07
C ILE A 122 4.50 1.95 1.91
N PRO A 123 5.26 1.49 0.92
CA PRO A 123 4.77 0.67 -0.19
C PRO A 123 4.15 -0.65 0.31
N PHE A 124 2.88 -0.90 -0.01
CA PHE A 124 2.14 -2.07 0.50
C PHE A 124 2.77 -3.41 0.10
N LYS A 125 3.33 -3.50 -1.10
CA LYS A 125 4.04 -4.70 -1.58
C LYS A 125 5.20 -5.14 -0.67
N LEU A 126 5.91 -4.19 -0.04
CA LEU A 126 6.97 -4.56 0.89
C LEU A 126 6.39 -5.30 2.09
N LEU A 127 5.25 -4.83 2.59
CA LEU A 127 4.58 -5.46 3.72
C LEU A 127 4.02 -6.83 3.36
N THR A 128 3.43 -6.99 2.15
CA THR A 128 2.86 -8.27 1.70
C THR A 128 3.94 -9.33 1.48
N ILE A 129 5.05 -8.97 0.82
CA ILE A 129 6.17 -9.90 0.60
C ILE A 129 6.85 -10.23 1.93
N THR A 130 7.07 -9.25 2.81
CA THR A 130 7.66 -9.46 4.13
C THR A 130 6.77 -10.37 5.00
N ALA A 131 5.46 -10.15 4.99
CA ALA A 131 4.52 -11.00 5.73
C ALA A 131 4.58 -12.45 5.28
N GLY A 132 4.64 -12.69 3.96
CA GLY A 132 4.83 -14.04 3.41
C GLY A 132 6.20 -14.63 3.77
N PHE A 133 7.26 -13.87 3.62
CA PHE A 133 8.63 -14.29 3.95
C PHE A 133 8.75 -14.68 5.44
N MET A 134 8.15 -13.92 6.33
CA MET A 134 8.13 -14.21 7.77
C MET A 134 7.11 -15.26 8.20
N GLY A 135 6.24 -15.75 7.29
CA GLY A 135 5.21 -16.75 7.61
C GLY A 135 4.11 -16.22 8.54
N MET A 136 3.66 -14.99 8.34
CA MET A 136 2.52 -14.43 9.07
C MET A 136 1.26 -15.29 8.83
N GLN A 137 0.43 -15.49 9.87
CA GLN A 137 -0.82 -16.24 9.74
C GLN A 137 -1.70 -15.63 8.65
N LEU A 138 -2.11 -16.44 7.65
CA LEU A 138 -2.82 -15.99 6.46
C LEU A 138 -4.14 -15.26 6.77
N GLY A 139 -4.88 -15.71 7.79
CA GLY A 139 -6.13 -15.06 8.21
C GLY A 139 -5.91 -13.64 8.73
N LEU A 140 -4.90 -13.43 9.56
CA LEU A 140 -4.52 -12.11 10.06
C LEU A 140 -4.01 -11.21 8.93
N PHE A 141 -3.23 -11.76 8.02
CA PHE A 141 -2.76 -11.06 6.83
C PHE A 141 -3.91 -10.57 5.95
N LEU A 142 -4.89 -11.46 5.65
CA LEU A 142 -6.04 -11.11 4.81
C LEU A 142 -6.92 -10.04 5.48
N LEU A 143 -7.24 -10.21 6.76
CA LEU A 143 -8.03 -9.23 7.50
C LEU A 143 -7.32 -7.87 7.60
N GLY A 144 -6.05 -7.86 7.97
CA GLY A 144 -5.24 -6.65 8.04
C GLY A 144 -5.11 -5.94 6.70
N SER A 145 -4.88 -6.71 5.63
CA SER A 145 -4.81 -6.20 4.26
C SER A 145 -6.15 -5.61 3.81
N LEU A 146 -7.26 -6.31 4.05
CA LEU A 146 -8.59 -5.84 3.68
C LEU A 146 -8.94 -4.54 4.40
N VAL A 147 -8.76 -4.49 5.72
CA VAL A 147 -9.05 -3.29 6.53
C VAL A 147 -8.16 -2.13 6.10
N SER A 148 -6.85 -2.35 5.97
CA SER A 148 -5.89 -1.35 5.55
C SER A 148 -6.23 -0.75 4.18
N ARG A 149 -6.52 -1.60 3.20
CA ARG A 149 -6.85 -1.17 1.84
C ARG A 149 -8.24 -0.54 1.74
N ALA A 150 -9.22 -1.09 2.48
CA ALA A 150 -10.54 -0.49 2.57
C ALA A 150 -10.45 0.94 3.13
N ILE A 151 -9.75 1.14 4.25
CA ILE A 151 -9.55 2.48 4.81
C ILE A 151 -8.91 3.40 3.77
N SER A 152 -7.78 2.99 3.17
CA SER A 152 -7.03 3.82 2.22
C SER A 152 -7.86 4.22 1.00
N PHE A 153 -8.53 3.28 0.34
CA PHE A 153 -9.29 3.57 -0.88
C PHE A 153 -10.68 4.14 -0.60
N MET A 154 -11.37 3.70 0.48
CA MET A 154 -12.70 4.23 0.82
C MET A 154 -12.64 5.67 1.29
N VAL A 155 -11.58 6.07 2.02
CA VAL A 155 -11.38 7.48 2.38
C VAL A 155 -11.29 8.34 1.12
N VAL A 156 -10.52 7.91 0.12
CA VAL A 156 -10.46 8.60 -1.18
C VAL A 156 -11.82 8.60 -1.86
N GLY A 157 -12.47 7.44 -1.97
CA GLY A 157 -13.80 7.32 -2.57
C GLY A 157 -14.84 8.22 -1.93
N LEU A 158 -14.93 8.24 -0.60
CA LEU A 158 -15.85 9.09 0.16
C LEU A 158 -15.56 10.58 -0.04
N LEU A 159 -14.29 10.98 0.05
CA LEU A 159 -13.89 12.36 -0.18
C LEU A 159 -14.35 12.85 -1.56
N PHE A 160 -14.11 12.08 -2.61
CA PHE A 160 -14.52 12.45 -3.95
C PHE A 160 -16.04 12.33 -4.17
N GLN A 161 -16.73 11.41 -3.50
CA GLN A 161 -18.19 11.31 -3.59
C GLN A 161 -18.89 12.54 -3.01
N PHE A 162 -18.45 13.02 -1.85
CA PHE A 162 -19.08 14.15 -1.17
C PHE A 162 -18.53 15.51 -1.64
N PHE A 163 -17.25 15.57 -1.94
CA PHE A 163 -16.54 16.82 -2.26
C PHE A 163 -15.98 16.85 -3.70
N GLY A 164 -16.41 15.96 -4.59
CA GLY A 164 -15.84 15.82 -5.94
C GLY A 164 -15.86 17.13 -6.74
N ALA A 165 -16.97 17.88 -6.73
CA ALA A 165 -17.07 19.13 -7.46
C ALA A 165 -16.17 20.27 -6.90
N PRO A 166 -16.10 20.52 -5.57
CA PRO A 166 -15.12 21.43 -4.99
C PRO A 166 -13.68 20.99 -5.23
N ILE A 167 -13.37 19.72 -5.05
CA ILE A 167 -12.02 19.17 -5.27
C ILE A 167 -11.61 19.34 -6.72
N LYS A 168 -12.48 19.03 -7.67
CA LYS A 168 -12.20 19.23 -9.09
C LYS A 168 -11.85 20.68 -9.40
N ARG A 169 -12.66 21.63 -8.92
CA ARG A 169 -12.39 23.07 -9.12
C ARG A 169 -11.06 23.52 -8.51
N PHE A 170 -10.72 22.98 -7.33
CA PHE A 170 -9.45 23.26 -6.69
C PHE A 170 -8.26 22.70 -7.48
N ILE A 171 -8.34 21.45 -7.93
CA ILE A 171 -7.30 20.82 -8.74
C ILE A 171 -7.15 21.55 -10.08
N ASP A 172 -8.25 21.85 -10.77
CA ASP A 172 -8.23 22.57 -12.06
C ASP A 172 -7.56 23.95 -11.94
N LYS A 173 -7.75 24.62 -10.80
CA LYS A 173 -7.16 25.93 -10.52
C LYS A 173 -5.70 25.88 -10.10
N TYR A 174 -5.33 24.86 -9.30
CA TYR A 174 -4.01 24.76 -8.65
C TYR A 174 -3.24 23.51 -9.01
N LEU A 175 -3.43 22.96 -10.22
CA LEU A 175 -2.87 21.67 -10.65
C LEU A 175 -1.36 21.54 -10.36
N ALA A 176 -0.58 22.57 -10.69
CA ALA A 176 0.87 22.57 -10.46
C ALA A 176 1.23 22.51 -8.98
N LEU A 177 0.49 23.26 -8.12
CA LEU A 177 0.71 23.30 -6.68
C LEU A 177 0.34 21.96 -6.02
N VAL A 178 -0.78 21.36 -6.44
CA VAL A 178 -1.23 20.03 -5.96
C VAL A 178 -0.20 18.96 -6.32
N THR A 179 0.29 18.97 -7.57
CA THR A 179 1.32 18.04 -8.01
C THR A 179 2.63 18.21 -7.23
N ALA A 180 3.09 19.45 -7.05
CA ALA A 180 4.30 19.73 -6.27
C ALA A 180 4.14 19.32 -4.80
N GLY A 181 2.99 19.60 -4.19
CA GLY A 181 2.66 19.21 -2.81
C GLY A 181 2.64 17.68 -2.64
N PHE A 182 2.07 16.96 -3.60
CA PHE A 182 2.06 15.49 -3.58
C PHE A 182 3.48 14.91 -3.66
N VAL A 183 4.32 15.41 -4.58
CA VAL A 183 5.72 14.99 -4.69
C VAL A 183 6.50 15.29 -3.42
N ALA A 184 6.32 16.49 -2.84
CA ALA A 184 6.97 16.86 -1.59
C ALA A 184 6.52 15.96 -0.40
N LEU A 185 5.24 15.60 -0.34
CA LEU A 185 4.71 14.70 0.69
C LEU A 185 5.29 13.29 0.56
N VAL A 186 5.41 12.76 -0.66
CA VAL A 186 6.01 11.45 -0.91
C VAL A 186 7.49 11.44 -0.50
N ILE A 187 8.26 12.43 -0.94
CA ILE A 187 9.70 12.56 -0.60
C ILE A 187 9.85 12.76 0.92
N GLY A 188 9.08 13.66 1.52
CA GLY A 188 9.11 13.94 2.96
C GLY A 188 8.73 12.70 3.80
N GLY A 189 7.75 11.91 3.35
CA GLY A 189 7.36 10.65 3.99
C GLY A 189 8.48 9.62 3.98
N PHE A 190 9.19 9.46 2.85
CA PHE A 190 10.36 8.58 2.79
C PHE A 190 11.50 9.04 3.69
N LEU A 191 11.79 10.34 3.71
CA LEU A 191 12.81 10.91 4.59
C LEU A 191 12.44 10.75 6.06
N ALA A 192 11.18 11.01 6.44
CA ALA A 192 10.72 10.84 7.81
C ALA A 192 10.90 9.39 8.30
N ILE A 193 10.57 8.39 7.47
CA ILE A 193 10.77 6.97 7.81
C ILE A 193 12.26 6.65 7.96
N ALA A 194 13.12 7.17 7.08
CA ALA A 194 14.55 6.95 7.13
C ALA A 194 15.22 7.56 8.38
N PHE A 195 14.73 8.73 8.85
CA PHE A 195 15.33 9.43 9.99
C PHE A 195 14.67 9.11 11.34
N LEU A 196 13.36 8.74 11.37
CA LEU A 196 12.62 8.49 12.60
C LEU A 196 12.41 7.00 12.89
N GLY A 197 12.81 6.10 11.98
CA GLY A 197 12.59 4.65 12.07
C GLY A 197 13.51 3.89 13.04
N GLY A 198 14.29 4.57 13.87
CA GLY A 198 15.06 3.95 14.96
C GLY A 198 14.20 3.79 16.21
N GLY A 199 13.46 2.69 16.34
CA GLY A 199 12.65 2.39 17.51
C GLY A 199 13.51 1.86 18.67
N GLU A 200 13.41 2.48 19.84
CA GLU A 200 13.96 1.96 21.10
C GLU A 200 13.15 0.74 21.56
N GLU A 201 13.85 -0.30 22.04
CA GLU A 201 13.23 -1.46 22.70
C GLU A 201 12.48 -1.00 23.95
N LYS A 202 11.16 -1.26 24.01
CA LYS A 202 10.36 -0.95 25.20
C LYS A 202 10.49 -2.05 26.25
N PRO A 203 10.73 -1.71 27.53
CA PRO A 203 10.73 -2.70 28.63
C PRO A 203 9.35 -3.37 28.76
N GLY A 204 9.33 -4.72 28.78
CA GLY A 204 8.10 -5.51 28.88
C GLY A 204 7.60 -6.12 27.58
N ASP A 205 8.41 -6.10 26.54
CA ASP A 205 8.08 -6.62 25.22
C ASP A 205 8.09 -8.16 25.20
N LYS A 206 6.96 -8.76 24.82
CA LYS A 206 6.79 -10.22 24.71
C LYS A 206 7.72 -10.88 23.70
N CYS A 207 8.22 -10.12 22.73
CA CYS A 207 9.11 -10.61 21.69
C CYS A 207 10.59 -10.35 21.99
N ALA A 208 10.90 -9.65 23.09
CA ALA A 208 12.29 -9.47 23.53
C ALA A 208 12.88 -10.81 23.94
N GLY A 209 13.99 -11.21 23.31
CA GLY A 209 14.71 -12.45 23.64
C GLY A 209 14.21 -13.73 22.93
N VAL A 210 13.29 -13.64 21.98
CA VAL A 210 12.90 -14.78 21.14
C VAL A 210 14.05 -15.14 20.21
N THR A 211 14.65 -16.32 20.41
CA THR A 211 15.80 -16.82 19.65
C THR A 211 15.45 -17.97 18.70
N SER A 212 14.25 -18.57 18.83
CA SER A 212 13.79 -19.67 18.01
C SER A 212 12.59 -19.26 17.15
N LEU A 213 12.58 -19.71 15.89
CA LEU A 213 11.44 -19.48 14.99
C LEU A 213 10.23 -20.29 15.48
N PRO A 214 9.04 -19.67 15.59
CA PRO A 214 7.81 -20.42 15.74
C PRO A 214 7.58 -21.30 14.50
N ALA A 215 6.92 -22.45 14.67
CA ALA A 215 6.50 -23.28 13.53
C ALA A 215 5.66 -22.44 12.57
N ARG A 216 5.99 -22.45 11.28
CA ARG A 216 5.22 -21.74 10.27
C ARG A 216 3.79 -22.29 10.24
N PRO A 217 2.75 -21.48 10.43
CA PRO A 217 1.39 -21.93 10.24
C PRO A 217 1.20 -22.24 8.74
N ILE A 218 0.69 -23.45 8.46
CA ILE A 218 0.32 -23.90 7.12
C ILE A 218 -0.93 -23.14 6.67
#